data_dfa27d46ed9591d5108b7f6de4e521fd
#
_entry.id   dfa27d46ed9591d5108b7f6de4e521fd
#
_cell.length_a   1.000
_cell.length_b   1.000
_cell.length_c   1.000
_cell.angle_alpha   90.00
_cell.angle_beta   90.00
_cell.angle_gamma   90.00
#
_symmetry.space_group_name_H-M   'P 1'
#
loop_
_entity.id
_entity.type
_entity.pdbx_description
1 polymer ?
#
loop_
_entity_poly.entity_id
_entity_poly.type
_entity_poly.pdbx_seq_one_letter_code
_entity_poly.pdbx_strand_id
1 'polypeptide(L)'
;GPLQRGAMVGGLDEAMAAVVRDRAGIGVEVVVTDLHTAFLRPAHGPVAASARVTGGGRVLCFCEAEARDAAGQVVATAMGTYRIRPKATVGEAACT
;
A
#
# COMPACT_ATOMS: atom_id res chain seq x y z
N GLY A 1 13.53 13.52 7.99
CA GLY A 1 12.85 13.81 9.25
C GLY A 1 11.50 13.12 9.39
N PRO A 2 10.76 13.39 10.46
CA PRO A 2 9.49 12.70 10.71
C PRO A 2 8.45 12.89 9.61
N LEU A 3 8.33 14.09 9.05
CA LEU A 3 7.38 14.37 7.96
C LEU A 3 7.75 13.61 6.70
N GLN A 4 9.02 13.51 6.39
CA GLN A 4 9.50 12.77 5.23
C GLN A 4 9.22 11.27 5.38
N ARG A 5 9.44 10.72 6.56
CA ARG A 5 9.14 9.31 6.84
C ARG A 5 7.66 9.02 6.76
N GLY A 6 6.82 9.91 7.30
CA GLY A 6 5.38 9.78 7.20
C GLY A 6 4.88 9.78 5.78
N ALA A 7 5.39 10.69 4.95
CA ALA A 7 5.05 10.77 3.54
C ALA A 7 5.50 9.49 2.79
N MET A 8 6.66 8.95 3.15
CA MET A 8 7.19 7.74 2.55
C MET A 8 6.33 6.52 2.89
N VAL A 9 5.93 6.38 4.16
CA VAL A 9 5.02 5.31 4.60
C VAL A 9 3.69 5.41 3.85
N GLY A 10 3.14 6.62 3.75
CA GLY A 10 1.88 6.86 3.01
C GLY A 10 1.99 6.47 1.55
N GLY A 11 3.12 6.79 0.91
CA GLY A 11 3.38 6.42 -0.49
C GLY A 11 3.50 4.93 -0.68
N LEU A 12 4.19 4.24 0.22
CA LEU A 12 4.33 2.79 0.18
C LEU A 12 2.98 2.09 0.39
N ASP A 13 2.21 2.56 1.37
CA ASP A 13 0.87 2.05 1.62
C ASP A 13 -0.04 2.24 0.40
N GLU A 14 -0.06 3.44 -0.16
CA GLU A 14 -0.91 3.72 -1.33
C GLU A 14 -0.50 2.89 -2.54
N ALA A 15 0.79 2.68 -2.76
CA ALA A 15 1.27 1.85 -3.86
C ALA A 15 0.80 0.40 -3.71
N MET A 16 0.88 -0.15 -2.49
CA MET A 16 0.41 -1.50 -2.22
C MET A 16 -1.11 -1.61 -2.34
N ALA A 17 -1.85 -0.65 -1.79
CA ALA A 17 -3.31 -0.62 -1.90
C ALA A 17 -3.76 -0.55 -3.36
N ALA A 18 -3.05 0.23 -4.19
CA ALA A 18 -3.36 0.38 -5.60
C ALA A 18 -3.23 -0.94 -6.36
N VAL A 19 -2.16 -1.72 -6.15
CA VAL A 19 -2.01 -3.00 -6.85
C VAL A 19 -3.03 -4.03 -6.38
N VAL A 20 -3.47 -3.95 -5.13
CA VAL A 20 -4.53 -4.82 -4.63
C VAL A 20 -5.87 -4.44 -5.27
N ARG A 21 -6.18 -3.14 -5.37
CA ARG A 21 -7.40 -2.67 -6.05
C ARG A 21 -7.44 -3.10 -7.51
N ASP A 22 -6.31 -2.96 -8.21
CA ASP A 22 -6.21 -3.37 -9.62
C ASP A 22 -6.48 -4.86 -9.78
N ARG A 23 -5.96 -5.68 -8.89
CA ARG A 23 -6.16 -7.12 -8.93
C ARG A 23 -7.58 -7.52 -8.57
N ALA A 24 -8.16 -6.87 -7.56
CA ALA A 24 -9.48 -7.22 -7.03
C ALA A 24 -10.63 -6.77 -7.93
N GLY A 25 -10.43 -5.71 -8.72
CA GLY A 25 -11.46 -5.15 -9.58
C GLY A 25 -12.30 -4.10 -8.90
N ILE A 26 -13.40 -3.73 -9.53
CA ILE A 26 -14.30 -2.69 -9.04
C ILE A 26 -15.29 -3.26 -8.03
N GLY A 27 -15.88 -2.39 -7.23
CA GLY A 27 -16.91 -2.78 -6.26
C GLY A 27 -16.36 -3.29 -4.94
N VAL A 28 -15.06 -3.12 -4.70
CA VAL A 28 -14.42 -3.55 -3.46
C VAL A 28 -13.74 -2.37 -2.77
N GLU A 29 -13.57 -2.50 -1.47
CA GLU A 29 -12.68 -1.63 -0.72
C GLU A 29 -11.52 -2.43 -0.17
N VAL A 30 -10.37 -1.80 -0.05
CA VAL A 30 -9.14 -2.40 0.39
C VAL A 30 -8.72 -1.73 1.68
N VAL A 31 -8.54 -2.54 2.71
CA VAL A 31 -8.22 -2.04 4.06
C VAL A 31 -6.91 -2.67 4.51
N VAL A 32 -5.97 -1.85 4.94
CA VAL A 32 -4.72 -2.35 5.49
C VAL A 32 -4.98 -3.01 6.84
N THR A 33 -4.45 -4.21 7.04
CA THR A 33 -4.53 -4.91 8.32
C THR A 33 -3.22 -4.85 9.07
N ASP A 34 -2.11 -4.90 8.37
CA ASP A 34 -0.81 -4.61 8.96
C ASP A 34 0.11 -3.99 7.92
N LEU A 35 1.11 -3.29 8.41
CA LEU A 35 2.07 -2.61 7.57
C LEU A 35 3.41 -2.61 8.31
N HIS A 36 4.44 -3.10 7.65
CA HIS A 36 5.79 -3.11 8.18
C HIS A 36 6.69 -2.35 7.22
N THR A 37 7.36 -1.32 7.71
CA THR A 37 8.23 -0.48 6.89
C THR A 37 9.63 -0.44 7.48
N ALA A 38 10.63 -0.61 6.63
CA ALA A 38 12.02 -0.46 6.99
C ALA A 38 12.60 0.73 6.24
N PHE A 39 13.23 1.65 6.96
CA PHE A 39 13.93 2.80 6.39
C PHE A 39 15.42 2.45 6.29
N LEU A 40 15.94 2.43 5.08
CA LEU A 40 17.29 1.94 4.82
C LEU A 40 18.33 3.02 4.81
N ARG A 41 18.00 4.19 4.26
CA ARG A 41 18.91 5.32 4.14
C ARG A 41 18.16 6.60 3.85
N PRO A 42 18.79 7.78 4.04
CA PRO A 42 18.17 9.05 3.66
C PRO A 42 17.93 9.11 2.15
N ALA A 43 16.84 9.74 1.75
CA ALA A 43 16.50 9.91 0.34
C ALA A 43 17.23 11.14 -0.25
N HIS A 44 17.66 11.01 -1.49
CA HIS A 44 18.22 12.09 -2.27
C HIS A 44 17.22 12.49 -3.35
N GLY A 45 16.50 13.59 -3.10
CA GLY A 45 15.50 14.10 -4.02
C GLY A 45 14.17 13.39 -3.90
N PRO A 46 13.30 13.53 -4.91
CA PRO A 46 11.97 12.92 -4.90
C PRO A 46 12.02 11.41 -4.81
N VAL A 47 11.01 10.83 -4.18
CA VAL A 47 10.90 9.39 -3.95
C VAL A 47 9.69 8.84 -4.70
N ALA A 48 9.88 7.72 -5.39
CA ALA A 48 8.81 7.01 -6.07
C ALA A 48 8.65 5.62 -5.44
N ALA A 49 7.40 5.25 -5.16
CA ALA A 49 7.09 3.95 -4.61
C ALA A 49 6.54 3.02 -5.70
N SER A 50 6.93 1.76 -5.64
CA SER A 50 6.37 0.71 -6.48
C SER A 50 6.04 -0.50 -5.62
N ALA A 51 5.01 -1.25 -6.01
CA ALA A 51 4.51 -2.36 -5.21
C ALA A 51 4.12 -3.54 -6.08
N ARG A 52 4.05 -4.71 -5.46
CA ARG A 52 3.57 -5.93 -6.09
C ARG A 52 2.82 -6.80 -5.08
N VAL A 53 1.88 -7.58 -5.57
CA VAL A 53 1.21 -8.60 -4.78
C VAL A 53 2.12 -9.83 -4.75
N THR A 54 2.40 -10.35 -3.56
CA THR A 54 3.27 -11.50 -3.39
C THR A 54 2.51 -12.78 -3.04
N GLY A 55 1.25 -12.65 -2.64
CA GLY A 55 0.45 -13.82 -2.30
C GLY A 55 -0.94 -13.43 -1.84
N GLY A 56 -1.69 -14.42 -1.39
CA GLY A 56 -3.04 -14.23 -0.87
C GLY A 56 -4.11 -14.73 -1.81
N GLY A 57 -5.32 -14.24 -1.62
CA GLY A 57 -6.51 -14.67 -2.36
C GLY A 57 -7.55 -13.57 -2.45
N ARG A 58 -8.82 -13.96 -2.36
CA ARG A 58 -9.94 -13.02 -2.54
C ARG A 58 -10.22 -12.12 -1.34
N VAL A 59 -9.83 -12.56 -0.15
CA VAL A 59 -10.14 -11.86 1.10
C VAL A 59 -8.93 -11.11 1.62
N LEU A 60 -7.74 -11.73 1.51
CA LEU A 60 -6.48 -11.13 1.95
C LEU A 60 -5.47 -11.15 0.82
N CYS A 61 -4.71 -10.08 0.70
CA CYS A 61 -3.57 -9.99 -0.20
C CYS A 61 -2.34 -9.58 0.58
N PHE A 62 -1.23 -10.22 0.26
CA PHE A 62 0.08 -9.88 0.80
C PHE A 62 0.86 -9.13 -0.26
N CYS A 63 1.47 -8.02 0.14
CA CYS A 63 2.17 -7.13 -0.77
C CYS A 63 3.56 -6.78 -0.27
N GLU A 64 4.43 -6.45 -1.20
CA GLU A 64 5.71 -5.82 -0.94
C GLU A 64 5.82 -4.55 -1.75
N ALA A 65 6.56 -3.59 -1.24
CA ALA A 65 6.81 -2.34 -1.92
C ALA A 65 8.21 -1.85 -1.62
N GLU A 66 8.70 -0.99 -2.50
CA GLU A 66 9.96 -0.28 -2.27
C GLU A 66 9.82 1.16 -2.71
N ALA A 67 10.57 2.03 -2.06
CA ALA A 67 10.67 3.43 -2.42
C ALA A 67 12.10 3.69 -2.91
N ARG A 68 12.21 4.32 -4.07
CA ARG A 68 13.50 4.70 -4.66
C ARG A 68 13.59 6.22 -4.75
N ASP A 69 14.78 6.74 -4.51
CA ASP A 69 15.03 8.17 -4.64
C ASP A 69 15.44 8.55 -6.06
N ALA A 70 15.76 9.83 -6.26
CA ALA A 70 16.14 10.34 -7.57
C ALA A 70 17.45 9.72 -8.10
N ALA A 71 18.30 9.20 -7.21
CA ALA A 71 19.53 8.50 -7.59
C ALA A 71 19.29 7.03 -7.93
N GLY A 72 18.04 6.55 -7.79
CA GLY A 72 17.70 5.16 -8.08
C GLY A 72 17.97 4.20 -6.94
N GLN A 73 18.35 4.70 -5.77
CA GLN A 73 18.62 3.85 -4.60
C GLN A 73 17.34 3.52 -3.86
N VAL A 74 17.22 2.28 -3.40
CA VAL A 74 16.11 1.87 -2.52
C VAL A 74 16.35 2.48 -1.14
N VAL A 75 15.49 3.37 -0.73
CA VAL A 75 15.60 4.09 0.54
C VAL A 75 14.67 3.55 1.62
N ALA A 76 13.63 2.82 1.23
CA ALA A 76 12.73 2.17 2.16
C ALA A 76 12.07 0.97 1.49
N THR A 77 11.68 0.01 2.32
CA THR A 77 10.90 -1.15 1.87
C THR A 77 9.70 -1.32 2.78
N ALA A 78 8.68 -1.98 2.28
CA ALA A 78 7.49 -2.28 3.08
C ALA A 78 6.92 -3.65 2.73
N MET A 79 6.24 -4.22 3.70
CA MET A 79 5.39 -5.40 3.54
C MET A 79 4.05 -5.07 4.15
N GLY A 80 2.98 -5.44 3.49
CA GLY A 80 1.65 -5.15 3.98
C GLY A 80 0.68 -6.28 3.70
N THR A 81 -0.31 -6.40 4.57
CA THR A 81 -1.44 -7.31 4.39
C THR A 81 -2.70 -6.46 4.24
N TYR A 82 -3.44 -6.73 3.18
CA TYR A 82 -4.63 -5.96 2.81
C TYR A 82 -5.84 -6.86 2.77
N ARG A 83 -6.89 -6.42 3.43
CA ARG A 83 -8.17 -7.10 3.39
C ARG A 83 -9.02 -6.51 2.28
N ILE A 84 -9.62 -7.39 1.49
CA ILE A 84 -10.53 -7.04 0.40
C ILE A 84 -11.94 -7.38 0.86
N ARG A 85 -12.84 -6.42 0.77
CA ARG A 85 -14.24 -6.66 1.11
C ARG A 85 -15.16 -5.91 0.15
N PRO A 86 -16.40 -6.36 -0.03
CA PRO A 86 -17.35 -5.65 -0.87
C PRO A 86 -17.57 -4.24 -0.37
N LYS A 87 -17.63 -3.29 -1.31
CA LYS A 87 -17.93 -1.91 -1.00
C LYS A 87 -19.41 -1.80 -0.62
N ALA A 88 -19.70 -1.11 0.48
CA ALA A 88 -21.07 -0.89 0.91
C ALA A 88 -21.82 -0.03 -0.11
N THR A 89 -23.05 -0.42 -0.45
CA THR A 89 -23.94 0.40 -1.26
C THR A 89 -24.70 1.36 -0.36
N VAL A 90 -25.30 2.39 -0.95
CA VAL A 90 -26.15 3.34 -0.22
C VAL A 90 -27.32 2.60 0.47
N GLY A 91 -27.92 1.62 -0.20
CA GLY A 91 -29.00 0.81 0.37
C GLY A 91 -28.53 -0.01 1.57
N GLU A 92 -27.38 -0.64 1.48
CA GLU A 92 -26.78 -1.40 2.59
C GLU A 92 -26.46 -0.49 3.77
N ALA A 93 -25.87 0.66 3.50
CA ALA A 93 -25.55 1.62 4.54
C ALA A 93 -26.80 2.14 5.25
N ALA A 94 -27.90 2.33 4.53
CA ALA A 94 -29.15 2.78 5.12
C ALA A 94 -29.82 1.71 5.98
N CYS A 95 -29.60 0.45 5.68
CA CYS A 95 -30.20 -0.68 6.42
C CYS A 95 -29.42 -1.01 7.70
N THR A 96 -28.21 -0.58 7.78
CA THR A 96 -27.38 -0.81 8.97
C THR A 96 -27.38 0.35 9.92
#